data_62caaaba985f584d6d2f1c7f39b96eef
#
_entry.id   62caaaba985f584d6d2f1c7f39b96eef
#
_cell.length_a   1.000
_cell.length_b   1.000
_cell.length_c   1.000
_cell.angle_alpha   90.00
_cell.angle_beta   90.00
_cell.angle_gamma   90.00
#
_symmetry.space_group_name_H-M   'P 1'
#
loop_
_entity.id
_entity.type
_entity.pdbx_description
1 polymer ?
#
loop_
_entity_poly.entity_id
_entity_poly.type
_entity_poly.pdbx_seq_one_letter_code
_entity_poly.pdbx_strand_id
1 'polypeptide(L)' 'MVARGTRVTFVNRDTQAHDMESDAHPVHTDCPEINHVGFLNPGQSKQTNALNTARSCGYHDHNRDMVESLQGTIVIQ' A
#
# COMPACT_ATOMS: atom_id res chain seq x y z
N MET A 1 -9.24 7.93 5.23
CA MET A 1 -9.07 7.72 6.69
C MET A 1 -9.67 6.41 7.13
N VAL A 2 -8.99 5.70 7.99
CA VAL A 2 -9.45 4.42 8.54
C VAL A 2 -9.27 4.39 10.05
N ALA A 3 -10.09 3.59 10.74
CA ALA A 3 -9.92 3.35 12.17
C ALA A 3 -8.74 2.41 12.42
N ARG A 4 -8.12 2.51 13.59
CA ARG A 4 -7.08 1.56 14.02
C ARG A 4 -7.64 0.14 14.02
N GLY A 5 -6.83 -0.81 13.60
CA GLY A 5 -7.20 -2.22 13.47
C GLY A 5 -7.81 -2.59 12.12
N THR A 6 -8.07 -1.60 11.26
CA THR A 6 -8.59 -1.83 9.91
C THR A 6 -7.56 -2.51 9.02
N ARG A 7 -8.03 -3.39 8.14
CA ARG A 7 -7.27 -3.93 7.01
C ARG A 7 -7.77 -3.26 5.74
N VAL A 8 -6.88 -2.72 4.94
CA VAL A 8 -7.22 -2.06 3.68
C VAL A 8 -6.98 -3.04 2.53
N THR A 9 -7.96 -3.16 1.63
CA THR A 9 -7.85 -4.00 0.45
C THR A 9 -7.34 -3.19 -0.73
N PHE A 10 -6.27 -3.66 -1.34
CA PHE A 10 -5.76 -3.14 -2.61
C PHE A 10 -6.23 -4.05 -3.73
N VAL A 11 -6.81 -3.46 -4.77
CA VAL A 11 -7.32 -4.18 -5.94
C VAL A 11 -6.59 -3.68 -7.17
N ASN A 12 -5.99 -4.60 -7.93
CA ASN A 12 -5.36 -4.25 -9.19
C ASN A 12 -6.37 -4.44 -10.34
N ARG A 13 -6.87 -3.33 -10.89
CA ARG A 13 -7.78 -3.32 -12.04
C ARG A 13 -7.08 -2.95 -13.34
N ASP A 14 -5.76 -2.87 -13.32
CA ASP A 14 -4.94 -2.60 -14.49
C ASP A 14 -4.66 -3.91 -15.26
N THR A 15 -4.14 -3.76 -16.47
CA THR A 15 -3.64 -4.87 -17.29
C THR A 15 -2.19 -5.24 -16.97
N GLN A 16 -1.53 -4.47 -16.11
CA GLN A 16 -0.15 -4.68 -15.66
C GLN A 16 -0.12 -5.06 -14.18
N ALA A 17 0.89 -5.81 -13.79
CA ALA A 17 1.15 -6.11 -12.38
C ALA A 17 1.72 -4.89 -11.66
N HIS A 18 1.43 -4.78 -10.37
CA HIS A 18 1.94 -3.71 -9.49
C HIS A 18 2.50 -4.32 -8.22
N ASP A 19 3.50 -3.66 -7.62
CA ASP A 19 4.12 -4.07 -6.37
C ASP A 19 3.92 -2.95 -5.34
N MET A 20 2.90 -3.10 -4.48
CA MET A 20 2.49 -2.06 -3.54
C MET A 20 3.29 -2.16 -2.24
N GLU A 21 4.00 -1.10 -1.94
CA GLU A 21 4.88 -0.99 -0.78
C GLU A 21 4.64 0.34 -0.06
N SER A 22 4.95 0.39 1.24
CA SER A 22 4.93 1.67 1.94
C SER A 22 6.14 2.52 1.56
N ASP A 23 6.02 3.84 1.77
CA ASP A 23 7.15 4.75 1.66
C ASP A 23 8.14 4.48 2.81
N ALA A 24 9.37 4.88 2.79
CA ALA A 24 10.02 5.54 1.67
C ALA A 24 10.67 4.50 0.76
N HIS A 25 10.87 4.86 -0.52
CA HIS A 25 11.62 4.01 -1.45
C HIS A 25 13.13 4.19 -1.21
N PRO A 26 13.94 3.12 -1.18
CA PRO A 26 13.62 1.71 -1.34
C PRO A 26 13.45 0.93 -0.02
N VAL A 27 13.43 1.59 1.13
CA VAL A 27 13.45 0.91 2.44
C VAL A 27 12.08 0.47 2.94
N HIS A 28 10.99 1.16 2.51
CA HIS A 28 9.59 0.79 2.77
C HIS A 28 9.27 0.60 4.27
N THR A 29 9.76 1.50 5.12
CA THR A 29 9.68 1.31 6.58
C THR A 29 8.62 2.14 7.29
N ASP A 30 7.97 3.09 6.59
CA ASP A 30 7.00 3.99 7.22
C ASP A 30 5.77 3.25 7.74
N CYS A 31 5.30 2.25 6.99
CA CYS A 31 4.12 1.48 7.35
C CYS A 31 4.27 0.04 6.84
N PRO A 32 5.04 -0.82 7.54
CA PRO A 32 5.33 -2.18 7.08
C PRO A 32 4.09 -3.03 6.83
N GLU A 33 2.95 -2.73 7.46
CA GLU A 33 1.69 -3.43 7.25
C GLU A 33 1.22 -3.37 5.80
N ILE A 34 1.57 -2.30 5.06
CA ILE A 34 1.24 -2.15 3.64
C ILE A 34 2.10 -3.10 2.80
N ASN A 35 3.35 -3.35 3.19
CA ASN A 35 4.26 -4.22 2.45
C ASN A 35 3.73 -5.66 2.34
N HIS A 36 2.81 -6.04 3.21
CA HIS A 36 2.13 -7.33 3.15
C HIS A 36 1.30 -7.49 1.85
N VAL A 37 0.85 -6.40 1.26
CA VAL A 37 0.16 -6.42 -0.03
C VAL A 37 1.13 -6.87 -1.12
N GLY A 38 2.26 -6.18 -1.27
CA GLY A 38 3.30 -6.53 -2.20
C GLY A 38 2.80 -6.63 -3.64
N PHE A 39 3.14 -7.72 -4.29
CA PHE A 39 2.89 -7.93 -5.71
C PHE A 39 1.43 -8.29 -6.00
N LEU A 40 0.81 -7.52 -6.90
CA LEU A 40 -0.56 -7.73 -7.36
C LEU A 40 -0.57 -7.96 -8.88
N ASN A 41 -0.97 -9.15 -9.29
CA ASN A 41 -1.24 -9.44 -10.71
C ASN A 41 -2.55 -8.77 -11.15
N PRO A 42 -2.77 -8.59 -12.46
CA PRO A 42 -4.05 -8.06 -12.96
C PRO A 42 -5.25 -8.82 -12.40
N GLY A 43 -6.22 -8.09 -11.87
CA GLY A 43 -7.44 -8.64 -11.27
C GLY A 43 -7.28 -9.16 -9.84
N GLN A 44 -6.09 -9.18 -9.30
CA GLN A 44 -5.82 -9.66 -7.94
C GLN A 44 -6.14 -8.61 -6.88
N SER A 45 -6.58 -9.06 -5.71
CA SER A 45 -6.72 -8.21 -4.53
C SER A 45 -6.02 -8.83 -3.33
N LYS A 46 -5.44 -7.97 -2.49
CA LYS A 46 -4.80 -8.38 -1.22
C LYS A 46 -5.06 -7.33 -0.17
N GLN A 47 -5.10 -7.75 1.09
CA GLN A 47 -5.26 -6.85 2.23
C GLN A 47 -3.93 -6.57 2.90
N THR A 48 -3.81 -5.36 3.47
CA THR A 48 -2.74 -5.05 4.41
C THR A 48 -2.87 -5.93 5.66
N ASN A 49 -1.83 -5.98 6.48
CA ASN A 49 -1.99 -6.40 7.87
C ASN A 49 -2.82 -5.35 8.63
N ALA A 50 -3.32 -5.70 9.81
CA ALA A 50 -4.11 -4.77 10.61
C ALA A 50 -3.30 -3.49 10.93
N LEU A 51 -3.90 -2.33 10.66
CA LEU A 51 -3.27 -1.02 10.81
C LEU A 51 -3.51 -0.52 12.23
N ASN A 52 -2.68 -0.95 13.18
CA ASN A 52 -2.91 -0.78 14.61
C ASN A 52 -2.34 0.50 15.21
N THR A 53 -1.54 1.26 14.46
CA THR A 53 -0.88 2.47 14.94
C THR A 53 -1.45 3.70 14.26
N ALA A 54 -1.93 4.68 15.04
CA ALA A 54 -2.44 5.94 14.50
C ALA A 54 -1.31 6.74 13.86
N ARG A 55 -1.35 6.88 12.53
CA ARG A 55 -0.35 7.60 11.74
C ARG A 55 -0.83 7.76 10.29
N SER A 56 -0.10 8.56 9.51
CA SER A 56 -0.27 8.62 8.05
C SER A 56 0.75 7.72 7.39
N CYS A 57 0.28 6.89 6.47
CA CYS A 57 1.12 5.94 5.73
C CYS A 57 1.07 6.26 4.24
N GLY A 58 2.17 6.72 3.67
CA GLY A 58 2.32 6.82 2.24
C GLY A 58 2.58 5.45 1.61
N TYR A 59 2.18 5.27 0.37
CA TYR A 59 2.46 4.04 -0.40
C TYR A 59 2.72 4.35 -1.86
N HIS A 60 3.39 3.43 -2.53
CA HIS A 60 3.72 3.55 -3.95
C HIS A 60 3.83 2.16 -4.59
N ASP A 61 3.88 2.12 -5.94
CA ASP A 61 4.30 0.93 -6.68
C ASP A 61 5.83 0.90 -6.68
N HIS A 62 6.43 -0.12 -6.09
CA HIS A 62 7.88 -0.27 -5.97
C HIS A 62 8.60 -0.20 -7.32
N ASN A 63 8.01 -0.76 -8.37
CA ASN A 63 8.60 -0.78 -9.71
C ASN A 63 8.36 0.51 -10.49
N ARG A 64 7.52 1.41 -9.97
CA ARG A 64 7.13 2.67 -10.60
C ARG A 64 7.02 3.77 -9.55
N ASP A 65 8.04 3.90 -8.72
CA ASP A 65 8.02 4.80 -7.55
C ASP A 65 7.84 6.28 -7.89
N MET A 66 8.14 6.69 -9.15
CA MET A 66 7.98 8.06 -9.62
C MET A 66 6.61 8.36 -10.25
N VAL A 67 5.71 7.38 -10.33
CA VAL A 67 4.40 7.55 -10.95
C VAL A 67 3.36 7.96 -9.90
N GLU A 68 2.99 9.24 -9.87
CA GLU A 68 2.09 9.81 -8.85
C GLU A 68 0.73 9.13 -8.80
N SER A 69 0.17 8.73 -9.95
CA SER A 69 -1.13 8.05 -10.00
C SER A 69 -1.15 6.69 -9.29
N LEU A 70 0.03 6.15 -8.98
CA LEU A 70 0.21 4.89 -8.26
C LEU A 70 0.67 5.12 -6.82
N GLN A 71 0.59 6.35 -6.35
CA GLN A 71 0.92 6.75 -4.98
C GLN A 71 -0.33 7.15 -4.22
N GLY A 72 -0.28 7.05 -2.92
CA GLY A 72 -1.36 7.51 -2.07
C GLY A 72 -0.96 7.53 -0.61
N THR A 73 -1.93 7.86 0.23
CA THR A 73 -1.74 7.94 1.68
C THR A 73 -2.94 7.34 2.39
N ILE A 74 -2.67 6.49 3.38
CA ILE A 74 -3.68 5.98 4.30
C ILE A 74 -3.49 6.70 5.64
N VAL A 75 -4.54 7.36 6.13
CA VAL A 75 -4.53 8.01 7.43
C VAL A 75 -5.23 7.09 8.43
N ILE A 76 -4.49 6.64 9.45
CA ILE A 76 -4.99 5.76 10.51
C ILE A 76 -5.29 6.61 11.73
N GLN A 77 -6.53 6.58 12.16
CA GLN A 77 -7.00 7.36 13.31
C GLN A 77 -6.80 6.67 14.66
#